data_3d5e3c9d281bd57ff1d2113a33bfff03
#
_entry.id   3d5e3c9d281bd57ff1d2113a33bfff03
#
_cell.length_a   1.000
_cell.length_b   1.000
_cell.length_c   1.000
_cell.angle_alpha   90.00
_cell.angle_beta   90.00
_cell.angle_gamma   90.00
#
_symmetry.space_group_name_H-M   'P 1'
#
loop_
_entity.id
_entity.type
_entity.pdbx_description
1 polymer ?
#
loop_
_entity_poly.entity_id
_entity_poly.type
_entity_poly.pdbx_seq_one_letter_code
_entity_poly.pdbx_strand_id
1 'polypeptide(L)'
;VLFMGDYGAATPWSDSSVKGCKKFLDRVAGLTDILSEESVSDELEMKLHRTIKKVSSDIENLKFNTAIASLMALLNEITAEGHLSKDDLTIFIKLLSPFAPHICEEIWEFIGGEGLLAVSEWPKYDEGKTIAKTVEIGVQVNGKVRGTIVIPNGCEKEKAFEIAKADERVASFLEGKNLIKEIYVPNKIVNFVAK
;
A
#
# COMPACT_ATOMS: atom_id res chain seq x y z
N VAL A 1 2.25 -18.76 -16.69
CA VAL A 1 1.33 -18.47 -17.82
C VAL A 1 0.46 -17.28 -17.48
N LEU A 2 -0.37 -17.31 -16.40
CA LEU A 2 -1.33 -16.26 -16.03
C LEU A 2 -0.70 -14.85 -15.79
N PHE A 3 0.58 -14.79 -15.43
CA PHE A 3 1.30 -13.52 -15.23
C PHE A 3 1.83 -12.91 -16.52
N MET A 4 2.04 -13.69 -17.58
CA MET A 4 2.77 -13.24 -18.79
C MET A 4 2.00 -12.26 -19.66
N GLY A 5 0.67 -12.20 -19.55
CA GLY A 5 -0.16 -11.30 -20.36
C GLY A 5 -1.64 -11.40 -20.03
N ASP A 6 -2.43 -10.65 -20.78
CA ASP A 6 -3.89 -10.73 -20.70
C ASP A 6 -4.36 -12.15 -21.04
N TYR A 7 -5.40 -12.63 -20.36
CA TYR A 7 -5.93 -13.99 -20.53
C TYR A 7 -6.41 -14.28 -21.96
N GLY A 8 -6.89 -13.27 -22.66
CA GLY A 8 -7.36 -13.36 -24.05
C GLY A 8 -6.28 -13.14 -25.11
N ALA A 9 -5.04 -12.81 -24.73
CA ALA A 9 -3.97 -12.48 -25.66
C ALA A 9 -2.96 -13.63 -25.82
N ALA A 10 -2.45 -13.80 -27.05
CA ALA A 10 -1.34 -14.69 -27.30
C ALA A 10 -0.04 -14.08 -26.75
N THR A 11 0.66 -14.80 -25.89
CA THR A 11 1.93 -14.33 -25.31
C THR A 11 3.02 -15.38 -25.56
N PRO A 12 4.20 -14.98 -26.08
CA PRO A 12 5.29 -15.91 -26.34
C PRO A 12 5.84 -16.47 -25.01
N TRP A 13 6.25 -17.72 -25.03
CA TRP A 13 6.92 -18.35 -23.89
C TRP A 13 8.26 -17.67 -23.60
N SER A 14 8.56 -17.47 -22.30
CA SER A 14 9.82 -16.88 -21.85
C SER A 14 10.32 -17.56 -20.58
N ASP A 15 11.49 -18.22 -20.67
CA ASP A 15 12.14 -18.86 -19.54
C ASP A 15 12.55 -17.88 -18.44
N SER A 16 12.85 -16.64 -18.81
CA SER A 16 13.18 -15.58 -17.84
C SER A 16 11.96 -15.22 -16.98
N SER A 17 10.76 -15.20 -17.55
CA SER A 17 9.51 -14.96 -16.83
C SER A 17 9.22 -16.10 -15.84
N VAL A 18 9.51 -17.35 -16.19
CA VAL A 18 9.34 -18.48 -15.27
C VAL A 18 10.29 -18.38 -14.08
N LYS A 19 11.54 -18.00 -14.29
CA LYS A 19 12.52 -17.76 -13.21
C LYS A 19 12.05 -16.62 -12.27
N GLY A 20 11.45 -15.58 -12.82
CA GLY A 20 10.86 -14.49 -12.04
C GLY A 20 9.71 -14.96 -11.15
N CYS A 21 8.81 -15.80 -11.69
CA CYS A 21 7.72 -16.38 -10.90
C CYS A 21 8.24 -17.30 -9.78
N LYS A 22 9.26 -18.14 -10.08
CA LYS A 22 9.88 -18.98 -9.03
C LYS A 22 10.45 -18.11 -7.90
N LYS A 23 11.25 -17.09 -8.23
CA LYS A 23 11.81 -16.18 -7.24
C LYS A 23 10.73 -15.46 -6.40
N PHE A 24 9.60 -15.13 -7.00
CA PHE A 24 8.46 -14.59 -6.28
C PHE A 24 7.93 -15.60 -5.26
N LEU A 25 7.70 -16.86 -5.65
CA LEU A 25 7.21 -17.89 -4.74
C LEU A 25 8.22 -18.22 -3.63
N ASP A 26 9.52 -18.27 -3.94
CA ASP A 26 10.58 -18.45 -2.92
C ASP A 26 10.53 -17.33 -1.86
N ARG A 27 10.26 -16.08 -2.26
CA ARG A 27 10.06 -14.95 -1.33
C ARG A 27 8.77 -15.07 -0.53
N VAL A 28 7.70 -15.60 -1.14
CA VAL A 28 6.43 -15.85 -0.42
C VAL A 28 6.65 -16.88 0.69
N ALA A 29 7.38 -17.96 0.42
CA ALA A 29 7.73 -18.94 1.45
C ALA A 29 8.49 -18.30 2.62
N GLY A 30 9.38 -17.36 2.35
CA GLY A 30 10.15 -16.64 3.39
C GLY A 30 9.32 -15.69 4.25
N LEU A 31 8.04 -15.46 3.96
CA LEU A 31 7.18 -14.61 4.81
C LEU A 31 6.94 -15.22 6.20
N THR A 32 7.05 -16.53 6.34
CA THR A 32 6.95 -17.20 7.64
C THR A 32 8.07 -16.82 8.61
N ASP A 33 9.23 -16.39 8.08
CA ASP A 33 10.39 -16.03 8.88
C ASP A 33 10.26 -14.64 9.54
N ILE A 34 9.34 -13.81 9.07
CA ILE A 34 9.09 -12.45 9.56
C ILE A 34 7.77 -12.31 10.33
N LEU A 35 7.16 -13.45 10.73
CA LEU A 35 5.95 -13.43 11.54
C LEU A 35 6.22 -12.79 12.91
N SER A 36 5.30 -11.91 13.32
CA SER A 36 5.37 -11.15 14.56
C SER A 36 3.98 -10.89 15.13
N GLU A 37 3.90 -10.64 16.43
CA GLU A 37 2.68 -10.15 17.10
C GLU A 37 2.50 -8.62 16.95
N GLU A 38 3.49 -7.94 16.36
CA GLU A 38 3.43 -6.50 16.12
C GLU A 38 2.45 -6.20 14.97
N SER A 39 1.69 -5.13 15.16
CA SER A 39 0.81 -4.63 14.10
C SER A 39 1.62 -3.97 12.99
N VAL A 40 1.23 -4.21 11.76
CA VAL A 40 1.82 -3.51 10.61
C VAL A 40 1.50 -2.02 10.63
N SER A 41 2.29 -1.23 9.90
CA SER A 41 2.05 0.21 9.77
C SER A 41 0.71 0.51 9.11
N ASP A 42 0.12 1.67 9.43
CA ASP A 42 -1.10 2.17 8.78
C ASP A 42 -0.97 2.20 7.24
N GLU A 43 0.24 2.42 6.74
CA GLU A 43 0.52 2.44 5.31
C GLU A 43 0.42 1.05 4.70
N LEU A 44 1.00 0.04 5.34
CA LEU A 44 0.92 -1.35 4.87
C LEU A 44 -0.51 -1.89 5.01
N GLU A 45 -1.22 -1.59 6.12
CA GLU A 45 -2.64 -1.95 6.29
C GLU A 45 -3.49 -1.38 5.15
N MET A 46 -3.30 -0.11 4.81
CA MET A 46 -3.98 0.51 3.68
C MET A 46 -3.67 -0.20 2.35
N LYS A 47 -2.40 -0.52 2.09
CA LYS A 47 -1.98 -1.24 0.87
C LYS A 47 -2.58 -2.63 0.82
N LEU A 48 -2.66 -3.33 1.94
CA LEU A 48 -3.30 -4.65 2.06
C LEU A 48 -4.78 -4.57 1.65
N HIS A 49 -5.56 -3.66 2.24
CA HIS A 49 -6.97 -3.49 1.91
C HIS A 49 -7.21 -3.06 0.44
N ARG A 50 -6.36 -2.19 -0.10
CA ARG A 50 -6.38 -1.85 -1.54
C ARG A 50 -6.10 -3.05 -2.42
N THR A 51 -5.16 -3.91 -1.99
CA THR A 51 -4.82 -5.12 -2.74
C THR A 51 -5.95 -6.13 -2.71
N ILE A 52 -6.65 -6.33 -1.56
CA ILE A 52 -7.83 -7.18 -1.50
C ILE A 52 -8.88 -6.70 -2.53
N LYS A 53 -9.22 -5.40 -2.51
CA LYS A 53 -10.17 -4.81 -3.45
C LYS A 53 -9.74 -5.01 -4.91
N LYS A 54 -8.47 -4.72 -5.22
CA LYS A 54 -7.91 -4.82 -6.57
C LYS A 54 -7.88 -6.25 -7.09
N VAL A 55 -7.36 -7.19 -6.30
CA VAL A 55 -7.24 -8.61 -6.70
C VAL A 55 -8.62 -9.23 -6.87
N SER A 56 -9.57 -8.95 -5.99
CA SER A 56 -10.96 -9.43 -6.12
C SER A 56 -11.57 -8.97 -7.43
N SER A 57 -11.50 -7.68 -7.73
CA SER A 57 -12.02 -7.12 -8.99
C SER A 57 -11.29 -7.68 -10.22
N ASP A 58 -9.97 -7.86 -10.15
CA ASP A 58 -9.19 -8.38 -11.27
C ASP A 58 -9.53 -9.85 -11.56
N ILE A 59 -9.75 -10.67 -10.54
CA ILE A 59 -10.17 -12.07 -10.71
C ILE A 59 -11.54 -12.14 -11.39
N GLU A 60 -12.52 -11.35 -10.91
CA GLU A 60 -13.86 -11.28 -11.49
C GLU A 60 -13.84 -10.86 -12.98
N ASN A 61 -12.87 -10.02 -13.36
CA ASN A 61 -12.70 -9.54 -14.72
C ASN A 61 -11.66 -10.32 -15.54
N LEU A 62 -11.20 -11.49 -15.06
CA LEU A 62 -10.20 -12.35 -15.69
C LEU A 62 -8.85 -11.66 -15.97
N LYS A 63 -8.52 -10.61 -15.20
CA LYS A 63 -7.26 -9.85 -15.29
C LYS A 63 -6.19 -10.44 -14.38
N PHE A 64 -5.87 -11.71 -14.56
CA PHE A 64 -4.97 -12.46 -13.68
C PHE A 64 -3.55 -11.89 -13.62
N ASN A 65 -3.06 -11.36 -14.73
CA ASN A 65 -1.73 -10.74 -14.80
C ASN A 65 -1.63 -9.50 -13.89
N THR A 66 -2.66 -8.66 -13.84
CA THR A 66 -2.70 -7.47 -12.97
C THR A 66 -2.94 -7.84 -11.52
N ALA A 67 -3.72 -8.87 -11.22
CA ALA A 67 -3.88 -9.42 -9.88
C ALA A 67 -2.53 -9.90 -9.32
N ILE A 68 -1.79 -10.72 -10.09
CA ILE A 68 -0.46 -11.21 -9.70
C ILE A 68 0.54 -10.06 -9.53
N ALA A 69 0.53 -9.06 -10.43
CA ALA A 69 1.38 -7.88 -10.31
C ALA A 69 1.10 -7.10 -9.01
N SER A 70 -0.18 -6.98 -8.62
CA SER A 70 -0.58 -6.34 -7.36
C SER A 70 -0.08 -7.11 -6.14
N LEU A 71 -0.12 -8.45 -6.18
CA LEU A 71 0.44 -9.30 -5.12
C LEU A 71 1.97 -9.20 -5.04
N MET A 72 2.65 -9.12 -6.18
CA MET A 72 4.10 -8.88 -6.21
C MET A 72 4.49 -7.53 -5.61
N ALA A 73 3.70 -6.48 -5.90
CA ALA A 73 3.90 -5.17 -5.30
C ALA A 73 3.68 -5.21 -3.77
N LEU A 74 2.59 -5.84 -3.31
CA LEU A 74 2.31 -5.99 -1.89
C LEU A 74 3.42 -6.77 -1.17
N LEU A 75 3.96 -7.83 -1.78
CA LEU A 75 5.10 -8.58 -1.23
C LEU A 75 6.34 -7.70 -1.02
N ASN A 76 6.59 -6.74 -1.92
CA ASN A 76 7.70 -5.80 -1.74
C ASN A 76 7.47 -4.90 -0.52
N GLU A 77 6.25 -4.42 -0.31
CA GLU A 77 5.90 -3.59 0.84
C GLU A 77 6.01 -4.37 2.16
N ILE A 78 5.49 -5.60 2.20
CA ILE A 78 5.62 -6.50 3.36
C ILE A 78 7.10 -6.75 3.68
N THR A 79 7.91 -7.02 2.64
CA THR A 79 9.36 -7.26 2.83
C THR A 79 10.08 -6.00 3.36
N ALA A 80 9.65 -4.81 2.92
CA ALA A 80 10.21 -3.53 3.39
C ALA A 80 9.80 -3.21 4.83
N GLU A 81 8.59 -3.59 5.25
CA GLU A 81 8.11 -3.48 6.62
C GLU A 81 8.96 -4.33 7.58
N GLY A 82 9.35 -5.54 7.13
CA GLY A 82 10.23 -6.44 7.88
C GLY A 82 9.54 -7.29 8.94
N HIS A 83 8.24 -7.11 9.15
CA HIS A 83 7.40 -7.96 10.01
C HIS A 83 5.98 -8.05 9.45
N LEU A 84 5.24 -9.09 9.86
CA LEU A 84 3.88 -9.37 9.39
C LEU A 84 3.11 -10.16 10.45
N SER A 85 1.85 -9.81 10.68
CA SER A 85 1.01 -10.61 11.56
C SER A 85 0.54 -11.90 10.86
N LYS A 86 0.16 -12.90 11.66
CA LYS A 86 -0.44 -14.14 11.14
C LYS A 86 -1.71 -13.86 10.33
N ASP A 87 -2.53 -12.90 10.76
CA ASP A 87 -3.77 -12.55 10.09
C ASP A 87 -3.50 -11.89 8.72
N ASP A 88 -2.52 -10.98 8.65
CA ASP A 88 -2.13 -10.34 7.40
C ASP A 88 -1.49 -11.33 6.41
N LEU A 89 -0.66 -12.27 6.92
CA LEU A 89 -0.14 -13.37 6.10
C LEU A 89 -1.28 -14.24 5.57
N THR A 90 -2.27 -14.55 6.41
CA THR A 90 -3.46 -15.32 6.01
C THR A 90 -4.22 -14.61 4.87
N ILE A 91 -4.40 -13.31 4.97
CA ILE A 91 -5.01 -12.52 3.88
C ILE A 91 -4.19 -12.65 2.61
N PHE A 92 -2.86 -12.46 2.68
CA PHE A 92 -1.99 -12.52 1.53
C PHE A 92 -2.05 -13.89 0.81
N ILE A 93 -1.93 -14.99 1.56
CA ILE A 93 -1.97 -16.34 0.98
C ILE A 93 -3.34 -16.70 0.42
N LYS A 94 -4.44 -16.23 1.02
CA LYS A 94 -5.79 -16.38 0.46
C LYS A 94 -5.92 -15.71 -0.90
N LEU A 95 -5.41 -14.48 -1.05
CA LEU A 95 -5.40 -13.76 -2.32
C LEU A 95 -4.52 -14.44 -3.38
N LEU A 96 -3.43 -15.09 -2.95
CA LEU A 96 -2.49 -15.78 -3.85
C LEU A 96 -2.97 -17.20 -4.22
N SER A 97 -3.77 -17.86 -3.39
CA SER A 97 -4.14 -19.26 -3.54
C SER A 97 -4.74 -19.63 -4.91
N PRO A 98 -5.53 -18.80 -5.61
CA PRO A 98 -6.01 -19.13 -6.96
C PRO A 98 -4.90 -19.27 -8.00
N PHE A 99 -3.73 -18.69 -7.74
CA PHE A 99 -2.58 -18.67 -8.67
C PHE A 99 -1.48 -19.66 -8.28
N ALA A 100 -1.33 -19.94 -6.99
CA ALA A 100 -0.29 -20.80 -6.43
C ALA A 100 -0.81 -21.62 -5.23
N PRO A 101 -1.77 -22.54 -5.44
CA PRO A 101 -2.47 -23.19 -4.34
C PRO A 101 -1.54 -24.00 -3.43
N HIS A 102 -0.58 -24.76 -3.99
CA HIS A 102 0.25 -25.67 -3.18
C HIS A 102 1.07 -24.96 -2.11
N ILE A 103 1.79 -23.89 -2.48
CA ILE A 103 2.58 -23.13 -1.51
C ILE A 103 1.71 -22.41 -0.49
N CYS A 104 0.51 -21.96 -0.89
CA CYS A 104 -0.42 -21.30 0.02
C CYS A 104 -1.00 -22.29 1.04
N GLU A 105 -1.31 -23.53 0.63
CA GLU A 105 -1.77 -24.58 1.56
C GLU A 105 -0.65 -24.99 2.53
N GLU A 106 0.61 -25.12 2.06
CA GLU A 106 1.76 -25.40 2.93
C GLU A 106 1.97 -24.32 3.99
N ILE A 107 1.89 -23.06 3.59
CA ILE A 107 1.99 -21.94 4.55
C ILE A 107 0.80 -21.94 5.51
N TRP A 108 -0.41 -22.23 5.01
CA TRP A 108 -1.62 -22.31 5.81
C TRP A 108 -1.50 -23.37 6.92
N GLU A 109 -1.02 -24.58 6.56
CA GLU A 109 -0.75 -25.65 7.52
C GLU A 109 0.34 -25.23 8.53
N PHE A 110 1.45 -24.63 8.04
CA PHE A 110 2.57 -24.18 8.88
C PHE A 110 2.13 -23.19 9.95
N ILE A 111 1.23 -22.25 9.61
CA ILE A 111 0.73 -21.27 10.58
C ILE A 111 -0.44 -21.82 11.45
N GLY A 112 -0.76 -23.12 11.33
CA GLY A 112 -1.79 -23.78 12.12
C GLY A 112 -3.21 -23.45 11.65
N GLY A 113 -3.41 -23.29 10.35
CA GLY A 113 -4.73 -23.16 9.74
C GLY A 113 -5.50 -24.47 9.77
N GLU A 114 -6.81 -24.41 9.92
CA GLU A 114 -7.68 -25.58 9.95
C GLU A 114 -8.35 -25.82 8.60
N GLY A 115 -8.39 -27.09 8.16
CA GLY A 115 -8.95 -27.48 6.87
C GLY A 115 -8.14 -26.94 5.69
N LEU A 116 -8.78 -26.87 4.52
CA LEU A 116 -8.14 -26.37 3.29
C LEU A 116 -8.31 -24.84 3.16
N LEU A 117 -7.25 -24.14 2.85
CA LEU A 117 -7.28 -22.70 2.56
C LEU A 117 -8.21 -22.38 1.38
N ALA A 118 -8.20 -23.26 0.36
CA ALA A 118 -9.00 -23.08 -0.87
C ALA A 118 -10.52 -23.00 -0.62
N VAL A 119 -11.04 -23.58 0.49
CA VAL A 119 -12.46 -23.49 0.85
C VAL A 119 -12.75 -22.47 1.95
N SER A 120 -11.74 -21.76 2.40
CA SER A 120 -11.89 -20.70 3.42
C SER A 120 -12.58 -19.47 2.85
N GLU A 121 -13.16 -18.64 3.72
CA GLU A 121 -13.81 -17.39 3.29
C GLU A 121 -12.80 -16.44 2.63
N TRP A 122 -13.21 -15.86 1.47
CA TRP A 122 -12.40 -14.87 0.76
C TRP A 122 -12.23 -13.59 1.59
N PRO A 123 -11.05 -12.97 1.59
CA PRO A 123 -10.80 -11.78 2.40
C PRO A 123 -11.70 -10.62 1.99
N LYS A 124 -12.24 -9.91 2.98
CA LYS A 124 -13.03 -8.70 2.78
C LYS A 124 -12.16 -7.46 3.04
N TYR A 125 -12.28 -6.46 2.21
CA TYR A 125 -11.64 -5.17 2.45
C TYR A 125 -12.58 -4.22 3.19
N ASP A 126 -12.00 -3.33 3.98
CA ASP A 126 -12.68 -2.19 4.58
C ASP A 126 -12.40 -0.96 3.73
N GLU A 127 -13.44 -0.32 3.19
CA GLU A 127 -13.30 0.88 2.35
C GLU A 127 -12.63 2.03 3.12
N GLY A 128 -12.92 2.18 4.41
CA GLY A 128 -12.28 3.19 5.27
C GLY A 128 -10.77 3.00 5.40
N LYS A 129 -10.30 1.76 5.37
CA LYS A 129 -8.88 1.41 5.43
C LYS A 129 -8.16 1.52 4.07
N THR A 130 -8.89 1.66 2.96
CA THR A 130 -8.28 1.89 1.64
C THR A 130 -7.80 3.32 1.44
N ILE A 131 -8.14 4.23 2.35
CA ILE A 131 -7.82 5.66 2.27
C ILE A 131 -6.66 5.95 3.21
N ALA A 132 -5.63 6.64 2.69
CA ALA A 132 -4.51 7.05 3.53
C ALA A 132 -5.00 7.95 4.68
N LYS A 133 -4.63 7.63 5.91
CA LYS A 133 -4.98 8.44 7.11
C LYS A 133 -4.32 9.81 7.08
N THR A 134 -3.13 9.89 6.46
CA THR A 134 -2.36 11.12 6.33
C THR A 134 -1.94 11.33 4.87
N VAL A 135 -1.67 12.59 4.51
CA VAL A 135 -1.15 12.98 3.20
C VAL A 135 0.01 13.95 3.37
N GLU A 136 1.03 13.78 2.55
CA GLU A 136 2.14 14.73 2.46
C GLU A 136 1.76 15.85 1.49
N ILE A 137 1.87 17.11 1.94
CA ILE A 137 1.56 18.27 1.11
C ILE A 137 2.71 19.28 1.10
N GLY A 138 2.88 19.96 -0.01
CA GLY A 138 3.86 21.04 -0.14
C GLY A 138 3.42 22.30 0.61
N VAL A 139 4.38 22.97 1.27
CA VAL A 139 4.16 24.32 1.83
C VAL A 139 4.94 25.33 1.02
N GLN A 140 4.23 26.33 0.54
CA GLN A 140 4.80 27.45 -0.22
C GLN A 140 4.81 28.73 0.62
N VAL A 141 5.83 29.55 0.39
CA VAL A 141 5.88 30.94 0.83
C VAL A 141 6.13 31.80 -0.41
N ASN A 142 5.20 32.70 -0.71
CA ASN A 142 5.19 33.54 -1.92
C ASN A 142 5.34 32.71 -3.22
N GLY A 143 4.60 31.59 -3.30
CA GLY A 143 4.57 30.70 -4.47
C GLY A 143 5.80 29.79 -4.66
N LYS A 144 6.78 29.84 -3.75
CA LYS A 144 7.96 28.95 -3.79
C LYS A 144 7.83 27.89 -2.69
N VAL A 145 7.99 26.62 -3.04
CA VAL A 145 7.98 25.50 -2.08
C VAL A 145 9.14 25.69 -1.09
N ARG A 146 8.83 25.64 0.21
CA ARG A 146 9.78 25.83 1.31
C ARG A 146 9.88 24.63 2.24
N GLY A 147 8.91 23.74 2.18
CA GLY A 147 8.89 22.51 2.96
C GLY A 147 7.76 21.59 2.50
N THR A 148 7.72 20.41 3.10
CA THR A 148 6.62 19.43 3.00
C THR A 148 6.20 19.07 4.41
N ILE A 149 4.91 18.93 4.63
CA ILE A 149 4.33 18.57 5.91
C ILE A 149 3.37 17.39 5.72
N VAL A 150 3.23 16.58 6.74
CA VAL A 150 2.24 15.51 6.80
C VAL A 150 1.02 16.01 7.57
N ILE A 151 -0.14 15.93 6.93
CA ILE A 151 -1.42 16.32 7.53
C ILE A 151 -2.42 15.16 7.51
N PRO A 152 -3.40 15.09 8.41
CA PRO A 152 -4.52 14.17 8.29
C PRO A 152 -5.23 14.35 6.94
N ASN A 153 -5.65 13.25 6.33
CA ASN A 153 -6.42 13.29 5.08
C ASN A 153 -7.75 14.00 5.33
N GLY A 154 -8.11 14.96 4.47
CA GLY A 154 -9.29 15.79 4.67
C GLY A 154 -9.14 16.81 5.81
N CYS A 155 -7.90 17.12 6.23
CA CYS A 155 -7.61 18.10 7.26
C CYS A 155 -8.30 19.44 6.99
N GLU A 156 -8.89 20.02 8.04
CA GLU A 156 -9.46 21.36 7.97
C GLU A 156 -8.38 22.42 7.74
N LYS A 157 -8.78 23.50 7.11
CA LYS A 157 -7.90 24.59 6.69
C LYS A 157 -7.08 25.17 7.86
N GLU A 158 -7.72 25.41 8.97
CA GLU A 158 -7.13 26.01 10.17
C GLU A 158 -6.02 25.11 10.72
N LYS A 159 -6.32 23.81 10.85
CA LYS A 159 -5.35 22.82 11.34
C LYS A 159 -4.18 22.61 10.37
N ALA A 160 -4.44 22.65 9.05
CA ALA A 160 -3.37 22.57 8.07
C ALA A 160 -2.39 23.76 8.17
N PHE A 161 -2.90 24.98 8.44
CA PHE A 161 -2.05 26.13 8.66
C PHE A 161 -1.26 26.06 9.97
N GLU A 162 -1.86 25.56 11.06
CA GLU A 162 -1.16 25.35 12.33
C GLU A 162 0.03 24.40 12.16
N ILE A 163 -0.19 23.25 11.53
CA ILE A 163 0.86 22.27 11.25
C ILE A 163 1.94 22.88 10.36
N ALA A 164 1.55 23.62 9.32
CA ALA A 164 2.49 24.24 8.40
C ALA A 164 3.35 25.32 9.08
N LYS A 165 2.79 26.09 10.00
CA LYS A 165 3.53 27.12 10.76
C LYS A 165 4.44 26.52 11.82
N ALA A 166 4.13 25.32 12.32
CA ALA A 166 4.94 24.62 13.30
C ALA A 166 6.19 23.96 12.69
N ASP A 167 6.23 23.78 11.36
CA ASP A 167 7.43 23.28 10.68
C ASP A 167 8.56 24.32 10.74
N GLU A 168 9.72 23.92 11.29
CA GLU A 168 10.87 24.81 11.51
C GLU A 168 11.37 25.50 10.23
N ARG A 169 11.35 24.78 9.11
CA ARG A 169 11.79 25.32 7.80
C ARG A 169 10.83 26.39 7.32
N VAL A 170 9.52 26.12 7.42
CA VAL A 170 8.48 27.08 7.02
C VAL A 170 8.51 28.30 7.93
N ALA A 171 8.60 28.08 9.25
CA ALA A 171 8.65 29.15 10.26
C ALA A 171 9.79 30.14 9.98
N SER A 172 10.99 29.66 9.65
CA SER A 172 12.14 30.51 9.32
C SER A 172 11.91 31.43 8.12
N PHE A 173 11.07 31.03 7.16
CA PHE A 173 10.70 31.86 6.00
C PHE A 173 9.58 32.86 6.31
N LEU A 174 8.84 32.65 7.39
CA LEU A 174 7.75 33.55 7.84
C LEU A 174 8.23 34.56 8.89
N GLU A 175 9.36 34.29 9.53
CA GLU A 175 9.93 35.14 10.58
C GLU A 175 10.17 36.58 10.08
N GLY A 176 9.69 37.56 10.83
CA GLY A 176 9.82 38.97 10.48
C GLY A 176 8.95 39.48 9.33
N LYS A 177 8.03 38.65 8.82
CA LYS A 177 7.15 39.03 7.71
C LYS A 177 5.69 39.14 8.15
N ASN A 178 4.99 40.07 7.55
CA ASN A 178 3.54 40.20 7.74
C ASN A 178 2.80 39.26 6.77
N LEU A 179 2.03 38.31 7.31
CA LEU A 179 1.14 37.45 6.55
C LEU A 179 -0.01 38.27 5.94
N ILE A 180 -0.11 38.28 4.62
CA ILE A 180 -1.15 39.00 3.87
C ILE A 180 -2.31 38.06 3.54
N LYS A 181 -1.98 36.81 3.15
CA LYS A 181 -2.98 35.84 2.71
C LYS A 181 -2.49 34.40 2.94
N GLU A 182 -3.41 33.54 3.35
CA GLU A 182 -3.20 32.12 3.53
C GLU A 182 -4.14 31.36 2.59
N ILE A 183 -3.57 30.47 1.78
CA ILE A 183 -4.29 29.70 0.76
C ILE A 183 -4.08 28.22 1.08
N TYR A 184 -5.17 27.47 1.19
CA TYR A 184 -5.16 26.02 1.35
C TYR A 184 -5.92 25.35 0.21
N VAL A 185 -5.27 24.42 -0.44
CA VAL A 185 -5.91 23.49 -1.39
C VAL A 185 -5.90 22.12 -0.71
N PRO A 186 -7.07 21.56 -0.38
CA PRO A 186 -7.16 20.31 0.39
C PRO A 186 -6.30 19.19 -0.20
N ASN A 187 -5.52 18.54 0.66
CA ASN A 187 -4.63 17.42 0.33
C ASN A 187 -3.59 17.70 -0.76
N LYS A 188 -3.31 18.95 -1.08
CA LYS A 188 -2.34 19.32 -2.13
C LYS A 188 -1.28 20.31 -1.66
N ILE A 189 -1.69 21.45 -1.15
CA ILE A 189 -0.75 22.52 -0.88
C ILE A 189 -1.28 23.54 0.14
N VAL A 190 -0.35 24.07 0.94
CA VAL A 190 -0.52 25.30 1.71
C VAL A 190 0.36 26.38 1.08
N ASN A 191 -0.14 27.60 0.93
CA ASN A 191 0.66 28.74 0.46
C ASN A 191 0.43 29.96 1.34
N PHE A 192 1.51 30.49 1.90
CA PHE A 192 1.55 31.72 2.66
C PHE A 192 2.03 32.85 1.76
N VAL A 193 1.25 33.92 1.66
CA VAL A 193 1.67 35.18 1.02
C VAL A 193 2.07 36.13 2.10
N ALA A 194 3.34 36.51 2.17
CA ALA A 194 3.92 37.33 3.19
C ALA A 194 4.81 38.43 2.60
N LYS A 195 4.85 39.61 3.26
CA LYS A 195 5.65 40.78 2.86
C LYS A 195 6.49 41.30 4.02
#